data_c6f7f26070a0cfe58b3ff991c0fe19fd
#
_entry.id   c6f7f26070a0cfe58b3ff991c0fe19fd
#
_cell.length_a   1.000
_cell.length_b   1.000
_cell.length_c   1.000
_cell.angle_alpha   90.00
_cell.angle_beta   90.00
_cell.angle_gamma   90.00
#
_symmetry.space_group_name_H-M   'P 1'
#
loop_
_entity.id
_entity.type
_entity.pdbx_description
1 polymer ?
#
loop_
_entity_poly.entity_id
_entity_poly.type
_entity_poly.pdbx_seq_one_letter_code
_entity_poly.pdbx_strand_id
1 'polypeptide(L)'
;MREQPLAVRRTQLESLAAAFPERLHLSEVLQAPSWSALAEQRQASRERAVEGLMLKHRESHYGTGRQRGLWWKWKIEPHTVDAVMLYAQPGHGRRANLYTDYTFAVWDGDLLVPIAKAYSG
;
A
#
# COMPACT_ATOMS: atom_id res chain seq x y z
N MET A 1 1.78 -3.05 -26.17
CA MET A 1 1.97 -3.80 -24.89
C MET A 1 0.97 -3.39 -23.80
N ARG A 2 0.73 -2.11 -23.55
CA ARG A 2 -0.18 -1.65 -22.46
C ARG A 2 -1.62 -2.15 -22.60
N GLU A 3 -2.11 -2.25 -23.84
CA GLU A 3 -3.47 -2.71 -24.17
C GLU A 3 -3.65 -4.24 -24.09
N GLN A 4 -2.57 -4.98 -23.85
CA GLN A 4 -2.63 -6.41 -23.70
C GLN A 4 -3.08 -6.79 -22.27
N PRO A 5 -3.79 -7.92 -22.11
CA PRO A 5 -4.12 -8.46 -20.80
C PRO A 5 -2.91 -8.60 -19.87
N LEU A 6 -3.11 -8.45 -18.57
CA LEU A 6 -2.05 -8.62 -17.58
C LEU A 6 -1.36 -9.98 -17.72
N ALA A 7 -2.11 -11.06 -17.98
CA ALA A 7 -1.56 -12.40 -18.15
C ALA A 7 -0.53 -12.42 -19.28
N VAL A 8 -0.86 -11.85 -20.45
CA VAL A 8 0.05 -11.79 -21.61
C VAL A 8 1.29 -10.95 -21.29
N ARG A 9 1.10 -9.77 -20.68
CA ARG A 9 2.22 -8.90 -20.31
C ARG A 9 3.14 -9.56 -19.30
N ARG A 10 2.59 -10.33 -18.36
CA ARG A 10 3.35 -11.06 -17.36
C ARG A 10 4.24 -12.12 -18.01
N THR A 11 3.70 -12.94 -18.91
CA THR A 11 4.49 -13.95 -19.63
C THR A 11 5.66 -13.34 -20.41
N GLN A 12 5.43 -12.19 -21.07
CA GLN A 12 6.49 -11.49 -21.78
C GLN A 12 7.56 -10.93 -20.83
N LEU A 13 7.14 -10.41 -19.66
CA LEU A 13 8.07 -9.93 -18.63
C LEU A 13 8.91 -11.07 -18.04
N GLU A 14 8.30 -12.25 -17.84
CA GLU A 14 9.00 -13.44 -17.35
C GLU A 14 10.06 -13.91 -18.35
N SER A 15 9.73 -13.92 -19.65
CA SER A 15 10.69 -14.23 -20.70
C SER A 15 11.85 -13.23 -20.75
N LEU A 16 11.56 -11.94 -20.61
CA LEU A 16 12.57 -10.90 -20.56
C LEU A 16 13.48 -11.02 -19.32
N ALA A 17 12.90 -11.26 -18.16
CA ALA A 17 13.66 -11.42 -16.93
C ALA A 17 14.55 -12.66 -16.94
N ALA A 18 14.09 -13.75 -17.55
CA ALA A 18 14.90 -14.95 -17.76
C ALA A 18 16.12 -14.70 -18.67
N ALA A 19 16.04 -13.76 -19.61
CA ALA A 19 17.17 -13.36 -20.43
C ALA A 19 18.18 -12.46 -19.72
N PHE A 20 17.77 -11.79 -18.61
CA PHE A 20 18.61 -10.85 -17.85
C PHE A 20 18.49 -11.07 -16.34
N PRO A 21 18.79 -12.27 -15.81
CA PRO A 21 18.52 -12.64 -14.42
C PRO A 21 19.27 -11.78 -13.39
N GLU A 22 20.46 -11.29 -13.76
CA GLU A 22 21.28 -10.44 -12.89
C GLU A 22 20.77 -8.98 -12.79
N ARG A 23 19.82 -8.59 -13.65
CA ARG A 23 19.35 -7.19 -13.74
C ARG A 23 17.87 -7.01 -13.47
N LEU A 24 17.08 -8.05 -13.71
CA LEU A 24 15.61 -8.01 -13.63
C LEU A 24 15.11 -9.04 -12.63
N HIS A 25 14.62 -8.56 -11.51
CA HIS A 25 13.97 -9.38 -10.49
C HIS A 25 12.46 -9.20 -10.56
N LEU A 26 11.74 -10.30 -10.62
CA LEU A 26 10.28 -10.29 -10.67
C LEU A 26 9.70 -10.43 -9.27
N SER A 27 8.65 -9.65 -9.00
CA SER A 27 7.81 -9.91 -7.84
C SER A 27 7.11 -11.27 -8.00
N GLU A 28 7.06 -12.02 -6.93
CA GLU A 28 6.39 -13.31 -6.89
C GLU A 28 4.88 -13.17 -7.18
N VAL A 29 4.34 -14.13 -7.93
CA VAL A 29 2.89 -14.30 -8.08
C VAL A 29 2.44 -15.37 -7.09
N LEU A 30 1.76 -14.96 -6.04
CA LEU A 30 1.26 -15.87 -5.03
C LEU A 30 0.15 -16.74 -5.60
N GLN A 31 0.19 -18.03 -5.29
CA GLN A 31 -0.83 -19.00 -5.64
C GLN A 31 -1.51 -19.48 -4.35
N ALA A 32 -2.81 -19.67 -4.40
CA ALA A 32 -3.59 -20.23 -3.30
C ALA A 32 -4.77 -21.04 -3.83
N PRO A 33 -5.09 -22.18 -3.21
CA PRO A 33 -6.21 -23.04 -3.66
C PRO A 33 -7.58 -22.43 -3.33
N SER A 34 -7.64 -21.46 -2.44
CA SER A 34 -8.88 -20.79 -2.01
C SER A 34 -8.61 -19.36 -1.52
N TRP A 35 -9.69 -18.58 -1.39
CA TRP A 35 -9.64 -17.26 -0.77
C TRP A 35 -9.22 -17.31 0.69
N SER A 36 -9.59 -18.37 1.42
CA SER A 36 -9.17 -18.57 2.82
C SER A 36 -7.64 -18.73 2.91
N ALA A 37 -7.06 -19.60 2.08
CA ALA A 37 -5.62 -19.80 2.03
C ALA A 37 -4.88 -18.50 1.60
N LEU A 38 -5.46 -17.72 0.68
CA LEU A 38 -4.88 -16.42 0.32
C LEU A 38 -4.98 -15.41 1.47
N ALA A 39 -6.04 -15.46 2.27
CA ALA A 39 -6.17 -14.61 3.46
C ALA A 39 -5.12 -14.95 4.52
N GLU A 40 -4.79 -16.22 4.71
CA GLU A 40 -3.69 -16.64 5.60
C GLU A 40 -2.34 -16.10 5.13
N GLN A 41 -2.05 -16.23 3.82
CA GLN A 41 -0.85 -15.63 3.23
C GLN A 41 -0.81 -14.10 3.41
N ARG A 42 -1.97 -13.43 3.35
CA ARG A 42 -2.08 -12.00 3.63
C ARG A 42 -1.71 -11.67 5.09
N GLN A 43 -2.11 -12.47 6.06
CA GLN A 43 -1.76 -12.24 7.46
C GLN A 43 -0.24 -12.32 7.71
N ALA A 44 0.47 -13.20 6.99
CA ALA A 44 1.93 -13.29 7.03
C ALA A 44 2.66 -12.06 6.40
N SER A 45 1.92 -11.07 5.89
CA SER A 45 2.51 -9.87 5.29
C SER A 45 3.37 -9.06 6.28
N ARG A 46 3.04 -9.08 7.58
CA ARG A 46 3.84 -8.39 8.61
C ARG A 46 5.24 -8.96 8.75
N GLU A 47 5.37 -10.26 8.72
CA GLU A 47 6.66 -10.96 8.81
C GLU A 47 7.55 -10.64 7.60
N ARG A 48 6.92 -10.32 6.47
CA ARG A 48 7.59 -9.91 5.23
C ARG A 48 7.82 -8.41 5.12
N ALA A 49 7.46 -7.63 6.12
CA ALA A 49 7.50 -6.15 6.12
C ALA A 49 6.75 -5.51 4.94
N VAL A 50 5.60 -6.10 4.54
CA VAL A 50 4.74 -5.57 3.48
C VAL A 50 3.32 -5.29 3.99
N GLU A 51 2.59 -4.37 3.33
CA GLU A 51 1.28 -3.90 3.76
C GLU A 51 0.11 -4.86 3.45
N GLY A 52 0.34 -5.95 2.76
CA GLY A 52 -0.68 -6.88 2.30
C GLY A 52 -0.44 -7.36 0.88
N LEU A 53 -1.51 -7.73 0.19
CA LEU A 53 -1.46 -8.28 -1.16
C LEU A 53 -2.01 -7.27 -2.19
N MET A 54 -1.47 -7.32 -3.39
CA MET A 54 -2.03 -6.65 -4.55
C MET A 54 -2.79 -7.67 -5.42
N LEU A 55 -4.11 -7.53 -5.48
CA LEU A 55 -4.96 -8.34 -6.34
C LEU A 55 -5.13 -7.63 -7.68
N LYS A 56 -4.96 -8.37 -8.77
CA LYS A 56 -5.08 -7.81 -10.13
C LYS A 56 -5.89 -8.74 -11.02
N HIS A 57 -6.86 -8.19 -11.72
CA HIS A 57 -7.62 -8.97 -12.68
C HIS A 57 -6.72 -9.38 -13.86
N ARG A 58 -6.70 -10.67 -14.21
CA ARG A 58 -5.77 -11.24 -15.19
C ARG A 58 -5.96 -10.67 -16.61
N GLU A 59 -7.20 -10.33 -16.96
CA GLU A 59 -7.56 -9.75 -18.26
C GLU A 59 -7.45 -8.22 -18.29
N SER A 60 -6.94 -7.59 -17.19
CA SER A 60 -6.81 -6.14 -17.14
C SER A 60 -5.70 -5.65 -18.08
N HIS A 61 -5.99 -4.63 -18.87
CA HIS A 61 -4.97 -3.83 -19.54
C HIS A 61 -4.29 -2.86 -18.57
N TYR A 62 -3.22 -2.24 -18.98
CA TYR A 62 -2.50 -1.25 -18.18
C TYR A 62 -3.12 0.13 -18.36
N GLY A 63 -4.08 0.48 -17.51
CA GLY A 63 -4.79 1.76 -17.55
C GLY A 63 -3.91 2.97 -17.21
N THR A 64 -4.41 4.14 -17.54
CA THR A 64 -3.87 5.45 -17.13
C THR A 64 -4.77 6.08 -16.09
N GLY A 65 -4.20 6.86 -15.19
CA GLY A 65 -4.93 7.53 -14.12
C GLY A 65 -5.50 6.55 -13.08
N ARG A 66 -6.43 7.03 -12.27
CA ARG A 66 -7.08 6.24 -11.21
C ARG A 66 -8.26 5.46 -11.78
N GLN A 67 -8.07 4.19 -12.05
CA GLN A 67 -9.15 3.28 -12.46
C GLN A 67 -9.59 2.41 -11.27
N ARG A 68 -10.89 2.10 -11.24
CA ARG A 68 -11.50 1.22 -10.22
C ARG A 68 -11.88 -0.12 -10.84
N GLY A 69 -11.96 -1.16 -10.00
CA GLY A 69 -12.56 -2.44 -10.37
C GLY A 69 -11.63 -3.46 -11.02
N LEU A 70 -10.37 -3.14 -11.29
CA LEU A 70 -9.42 -4.07 -11.92
C LEU A 70 -8.26 -4.46 -11.02
N TRP A 71 -7.85 -3.58 -10.11
CA TRP A 71 -6.75 -3.79 -9.18
C TRP A 71 -7.16 -3.36 -7.78
N TRP A 72 -6.83 -4.17 -6.75
CA TRP A 72 -7.16 -3.92 -5.35
C TRP A 72 -5.95 -4.14 -4.46
N LYS A 73 -5.80 -3.25 -3.49
CA LYS A 73 -4.89 -3.45 -2.36
C LYS A 73 -5.66 -4.15 -1.25
N TRP A 74 -5.32 -5.38 -0.97
CA TRP A 74 -5.88 -6.14 0.14
C TRP A 74 -4.92 -6.06 1.33
N LYS A 75 -4.98 -4.94 2.02
CA LYS A 75 -4.08 -4.62 3.12
C LYS A 75 -4.42 -5.40 4.39
N ILE A 76 -3.38 -5.68 5.20
CA ILE A 76 -3.55 -6.00 6.62
C ILE A 76 -3.86 -4.71 7.40
N GLU A 77 -4.36 -4.85 8.62
CA GLU A 77 -4.57 -3.70 9.49
C GLU A 77 -3.24 -3.03 9.81
N PRO A 78 -3.16 -1.70 9.71
CA PRO A 78 -1.95 -0.98 10.09
C PRO A 78 -1.66 -1.14 11.60
N HIS A 79 -0.42 -0.95 11.99
CA HIS A 79 -0.10 -0.79 13.41
C HIS A 79 -0.76 0.47 13.94
N THR A 80 -1.32 0.38 15.13
CA THR A 80 -1.86 1.51 15.88
C THR A 80 -0.98 1.80 17.08
N VAL A 81 -0.93 3.05 17.48
CA VAL A 81 -0.24 3.52 18.67
C VAL A 81 -1.12 4.56 19.36
N ASP A 82 -1.20 4.47 20.66
CA ASP A 82 -1.82 5.53 21.45
C ASP A 82 -0.87 6.73 21.50
N ALA A 83 -1.37 7.89 21.12
CA ALA A 83 -0.57 9.08 21.00
C ALA A 83 -1.28 10.30 21.58
N VAL A 84 -0.52 11.23 22.15
CA VAL A 84 -1.01 12.51 22.65
C VAL A 84 -1.02 13.53 21.52
N MET A 85 -2.16 14.17 21.29
CA MET A 85 -2.23 15.30 20.37
C MET A 85 -1.60 16.52 21.04
N LEU A 86 -0.47 17.00 20.52
CA LEU A 86 0.23 18.16 21.06
C LEU A 86 -0.44 19.47 20.67
N TYR A 87 -0.77 19.60 19.41
CA TYR A 87 -1.46 20.77 18.88
C TYR A 87 -2.12 20.48 17.53
N ALA A 88 -3.05 21.37 17.17
CA ALA A 88 -3.70 21.41 15.87
C ALA A 88 -3.43 22.79 15.22
N GLN A 89 -3.24 22.80 13.91
CA GLN A 89 -3.02 24.01 13.13
C GLN A 89 -4.19 24.25 12.17
N PRO A 90 -4.62 25.51 11.98
CA PRO A 90 -5.65 25.81 11.00
C PRO A 90 -5.15 25.58 9.58
N GLY A 91 -6.05 25.23 8.70
CA GLY A 91 -5.81 25.10 7.28
C GLY A 91 -5.59 26.44 6.59
N HIS A 92 -5.36 26.41 5.28
CA HIS A 92 -5.13 27.58 4.46
C HIS A 92 -6.27 27.81 3.44
N GLY A 93 -6.45 29.05 3.02
CA GLY A 93 -7.42 29.43 2.01
C GLY A 93 -8.86 29.11 2.44
N ARG A 94 -9.58 28.27 1.67
CA ARG A 94 -10.98 27.92 1.97
C ARG A 94 -11.16 27.14 3.28
N ARG A 95 -10.09 26.61 3.86
CA ARG A 95 -10.09 25.83 5.10
C ARG A 95 -9.50 26.58 6.31
N ALA A 96 -9.31 27.91 6.19
CA ALA A 96 -8.73 28.71 7.26
C ALA A 96 -9.51 28.65 8.59
N ASN A 97 -10.80 28.31 8.52
CA ASN A 97 -11.68 28.16 9.68
C ASN A 97 -11.72 26.73 10.24
N LEU A 98 -10.94 25.80 9.68
CA LEU A 98 -10.91 24.40 10.09
C LEU A 98 -9.49 24.03 10.50
N TYR A 99 -9.35 23.21 11.53
CA TYR A 99 -8.07 22.58 11.84
C TYR A 99 -7.84 21.42 10.87
N THR A 100 -6.71 21.44 10.18
CA THR A 100 -6.38 20.44 9.16
C THR A 100 -5.12 19.65 9.44
N ASP A 101 -4.27 20.17 10.34
CA ASP A 101 -2.97 19.60 10.67
C ASP A 101 -2.92 19.29 12.17
N TYR A 102 -2.67 18.02 12.50
CA TYR A 102 -2.60 17.55 13.88
C TYR A 102 -1.24 16.92 14.14
N THR A 103 -0.54 17.40 15.16
CA THR A 103 0.75 16.81 15.56
C THR A 103 0.56 15.94 16.78
N PHE A 104 1.09 14.71 16.68
CA PHE A 104 1.00 13.69 17.71
C PHE A 104 2.37 13.31 18.26
N ALA A 105 2.41 12.98 19.53
CA ALA A 105 3.60 12.56 20.27
C ALA A 105 3.32 11.29 21.07
N VAL A 106 4.36 10.57 21.40
CA VAL A 106 4.35 9.47 22.37
C VAL A 106 5.25 9.81 23.55
N TRP A 107 4.98 9.18 24.68
CA TRP A 107 5.84 9.28 25.84
C TRP A 107 7.10 8.41 25.67
N ASP A 108 8.26 9.03 25.89
CA ASP A 108 9.55 8.37 26.05
C ASP A 108 10.07 8.74 27.45
N GLY A 109 9.82 7.88 28.42
CA GLY A 109 9.94 8.24 29.83
C GLY A 109 9.02 9.40 30.19
N ASP A 110 9.58 10.51 30.66
CA ASP A 110 8.85 11.73 31.06
C ASP A 110 8.78 12.78 29.93
N LEU A 111 9.28 12.46 28.73
CA LEU A 111 9.35 13.38 27.58
C LEU A 111 8.31 13.01 26.53
N LEU A 112 7.54 14.00 26.06
CA LEU A 112 6.69 13.84 24.88
C LEU A 112 7.50 14.07 23.60
N VAL A 113 7.67 13.01 22.82
CA VAL A 113 8.44 13.02 21.55
C VAL A 113 7.46 13.06 20.38
N PRO A 114 7.46 14.11 19.53
CA PRO A 114 6.63 14.16 18.34
C PRO A 114 7.02 13.05 17.34
N ILE A 115 6.02 12.26 16.89
CA ILE A 115 6.25 11.12 15.98
C ILE A 115 5.50 11.23 14.66
N ALA A 116 4.41 11.97 14.61
CA ALA A 116 3.56 12.00 13.42
C ALA A 116 2.81 13.32 13.25
N LYS A 117 2.50 13.63 12.00
CA LYS A 117 1.48 14.62 11.62
C LYS A 117 0.38 13.93 10.83
N ALA A 118 -0.88 14.18 11.19
CA ALA A 118 -2.04 13.77 10.42
C ALA A 118 -2.69 14.99 9.77
N TYR A 119 -3.17 14.80 8.55
CA TYR A 119 -3.84 15.84 7.77
C TYR A 119 -5.28 15.41 7.50
N SER A 120 -6.25 16.26 7.82
CA SER A 120 -7.63 16.08 7.41
C SER A 120 -7.88 16.82 6.11
N GLY A 121 -8.16 16.07 5.06
CA GLY A 121 -8.35 16.57 3.70
C GLY A 121 -9.79 16.67 3.26
#